data_56e443077d00af1331e6ae627d0847cf
#
_entry.id   56e443077d00af1331e6ae627d0847cf
#
_cell.length_a   1.000
_cell.length_b   1.000
_cell.length_c   1.000
_cell.angle_alpha   90.00
_cell.angle_beta   90.00
_cell.angle_gamma   90.00
#
_symmetry.space_group_name_H-M   'P 1'
#
loop_
_entity.id
_entity.type
_entity.pdbx_description
1 polymer ?
#
loop_
_entity_poly.entity_id
_entity_poly.type
_entity_poly.pdbx_seq_one_letter_code
_entity_poly.pdbx_strand_id
1 'polypeptide(L)'
;IDLDAEGMGEGRVLISGADFYAAPRLSPDGRRLAWLCWNHPNMPWDGTELWIAGLDASGVPREPTLIAGGRSESLLQPEWSGDSVYFLSDRSGWWNLYRWRDGRIEPLIEKQAEFGDPPWIFGQSSYALVSAERIIVAYRSTGRSHLAAVNTGTGEVEQIATPYTEISYVRVDGGRVVFLGSSPTEFPAIVALDLATRKFTALRRARDIELDSAYLSAPEPIEFPTENGLTAYALFYRPKNRDYLGPQGARPPLIVMSHGGPTSSADSSLNLGIQYWTSRGLAVLDVNYGGSSGFGRTYRRRLDGQWGITDVDDCVNGARFLAERGWVDKNRLAIRGGSAGGYTTLSALAFRDVFKAGASHYGVSDLEALARETHKFESCYLERLIGPYPQMKERYRQRSPIHAAERLSCPVIFFQGLEDRVVPPNQAEKMVQALQRKKLPVAYLSFPGEQHGFRQAETIKRVLDAELYFYARVFDFELADPVEPVAIEYL
;
A
#
# COMPACT_ATOMS: atom_id res chain seq x y z
N ILE A 1 19.44 21.29 -10.80
CA ILE A 1 18.99 22.55 -11.42
C ILE A 1 19.83 23.64 -10.77
N ASP A 2 20.57 24.36 -11.58
CA ASP A 2 21.25 25.57 -11.17
C ASP A 2 20.23 26.72 -11.20
N LEU A 3 19.85 27.22 -10.04
CA LEU A 3 18.84 28.26 -9.89
C LEU A 3 19.39 29.67 -10.24
N ASP A 4 20.72 29.81 -10.31
CA ASP A 4 21.38 31.06 -10.61
C ASP A 4 21.73 31.21 -12.12
N ALA A 5 21.49 30.16 -12.92
CA ALA A 5 21.70 30.20 -14.35
C ALA A 5 20.65 31.11 -15.04
N GLU A 6 21.08 32.19 -15.64
CA GLU A 6 20.24 33.03 -16.48
C GLU A 6 19.80 32.25 -17.72
N GLY A 7 18.48 32.01 -17.85
CA GLY A 7 17.84 31.40 -19.01
C GLY A 7 17.16 30.08 -18.68
N MET A 8 15.94 29.89 -19.19
CA MET A 8 15.23 28.61 -19.24
C MET A 8 15.85 27.71 -20.31
N GLY A 9 17.08 27.27 -20.10
CA GLY A 9 17.72 26.27 -20.95
C GLY A 9 17.16 24.88 -20.62
N GLU A 10 17.17 23.99 -21.60
CA GLU A 10 17.00 22.56 -21.36
C GLU A 10 18.05 22.12 -20.33
N GLY A 11 17.62 21.45 -19.22
CA GLY A 11 18.52 21.00 -18.17
C GLY A 11 19.58 20.05 -18.75
N ARG A 12 20.82 20.12 -18.24
CA ARG A 12 21.91 19.24 -18.68
C ARG A 12 21.73 17.86 -18.02
N VAL A 13 21.78 16.80 -18.84
CA VAL A 13 21.83 15.42 -18.35
C VAL A 13 23.21 15.17 -17.70
N LEU A 14 23.24 14.85 -16.41
CA LEU A 14 24.46 14.55 -15.67
C LEU A 14 24.83 13.08 -15.73
N ILE A 15 23.84 12.19 -15.69
CA ILE A 15 24.00 10.72 -15.65
C ILE A 15 22.93 10.09 -16.54
N SER A 16 23.33 9.06 -17.28
CA SER A 16 22.46 8.26 -18.16
C SER A 16 22.92 6.80 -18.17
N GLY A 17 22.14 5.90 -18.79
CA GLY A 17 22.46 4.48 -18.97
C GLY A 17 21.61 3.51 -18.16
N ALA A 18 20.78 4.01 -17.22
CA ALA A 18 19.76 3.20 -16.55
C ALA A 18 18.35 3.61 -16.98
N ASP A 19 17.37 2.75 -16.77
CA ASP A 19 15.97 3.02 -17.11
C ASP A 19 15.34 4.05 -16.15
N PHE A 20 15.76 4.02 -14.87
CA PHE A 20 15.21 4.85 -13.79
C PHE A 20 16.30 5.38 -12.86
N TYR A 21 16.06 6.58 -12.34
CA TYR A 21 16.91 7.27 -11.37
C TYR A 21 16.07 7.85 -10.24
N ALA A 22 16.61 7.83 -9.02
CA ALA A 22 15.96 8.37 -7.83
C ALA A 22 16.97 8.89 -6.80
N ALA A 23 16.46 9.69 -5.87
CA ALA A 23 17.15 10.12 -4.65
C ALA A 23 18.57 10.67 -4.87
N PRO A 24 18.80 11.64 -5.77
CA PRO A 24 20.11 12.29 -5.85
C PRO A 24 20.40 13.06 -4.56
N ARG A 25 21.65 12.92 -4.05
CA ARG A 25 22.10 13.55 -2.82
C ARG A 25 23.52 14.09 -2.97
N LEU A 26 23.68 15.39 -2.79
CA LEU A 26 24.99 16.01 -2.69
C LEU A 26 25.59 15.75 -1.30
N SER A 27 26.90 15.48 -1.27
CA SER A 27 27.66 15.47 0.00
C SER A 27 27.62 16.86 0.65
N PRO A 28 27.82 16.97 1.98
CA PRO A 28 27.76 18.26 2.68
C PRO A 28 28.75 19.33 2.15
N ASP A 29 29.85 18.90 1.58
CA ASP A 29 30.85 19.78 0.95
C ASP A 29 30.55 20.11 -0.52
N GLY A 30 29.46 19.55 -1.09
CA GLY A 30 29.05 19.74 -2.48
C GLY A 30 29.95 19.09 -3.53
N ARG A 31 30.94 18.26 -3.14
CA ARG A 31 31.94 17.71 -4.05
C ARG A 31 31.64 16.31 -4.56
N ARG A 32 30.64 15.63 -4.00
CA ARG A 32 30.22 14.28 -4.40
C ARG A 32 28.72 14.22 -4.56
N LEU A 33 28.28 13.35 -5.46
CA LEU A 33 26.87 13.03 -5.70
C LEU A 33 26.67 11.54 -5.41
N ALA A 34 25.63 11.22 -4.67
CA ALA A 34 25.09 9.87 -4.56
C ALA A 34 23.72 9.80 -5.25
N TRP A 35 23.36 8.67 -5.84
CA TRP A 35 22.03 8.44 -6.45
C TRP A 35 21.68 6.96 -6.47
N LEU A 36 20.39 6.68 -6.56
CA LEU A 36 19.85 5.36 -6.86
C LEU A 36 19.50 5.25 -8.34
N CYS A 37 19.70 4.05 -8.92
CA CYS A 37 19.14 3.70 -10.22
C CYS A 37 18.74 2.23 -10.27
N TRP A 38 17.91 1.88 -11.26
CA TRP A 38 17.54 0.49 -11.54
C TRP A 38 17.13 0.33 -12.99
N ASN A 39 17.05 -0.92 -13.43
CA ASN A 39 16.68 -1.27 -14.79
C ASN A 39 15.56 -2.31 -14.79
N HIS A 40 14.76 -2.30 -15.84
CA HIS A 40 13.82 -3.37 -16.13
C HIS A 40 14.49 -4.75 -16.09
N PRO A 41 13.76 -5.83 -15.67
CA PRO A 41 12.34 -5.84 -15.28
C PRO A 41 12.10 -5.47 -13.82
N ASN A 42 13.13 -5.05 -13.07
CA ASN A 42 13.00 -4.78 -11.64
C ASN A 42 12.15 -3.52 -11.38
N MET A 43 11.31 -3.63 -10.36
CA MET A 43 10.79 -2.48 -9.65
C MET A 43 11.82 -2.03 -8.58
N PRO A 44 11.75 -0.80 -8.06
CA PRO A 44 12.76 -0.32 -7.11
C PRO A 44 12.80 -1.10 -5.78
N TRP A 45 11.74 -1.81 -5.44
CA TRP A 45 11.71 -2.74 -4.30
C TRP A 45 12.22 -4.14 -4.59
N ASP A 46 12.57 -4.43 -5.85
CA ASP A 46 13.16 -5.70 -6.25
C ASP A 46 14.68 -5.65 -6.24
N GLY A 47 15.24 -4.60 -6.84
CA GLY A 47 16.66 -4.40 -6.90
C GLY A 47 17.01 -3.01 -7.43
N THR A 48 17.90 -2.32 -6.72
CA THR A 48 18.41 -1.00 -7.05
C THR A 48 19.91 -0.95 -6.82
N GLU A 49 20.58 0.00 -7.45
CA GLU A 49 22.00 0.25 -7.32
C GLU A 49 22.23 1.64 -6.71
N LEU A 50 23.13 1.71 -5.73
CA LEU A 50 23.57 2.98 -5.13
C LEU A 50 24.96 3.31 -5.65
N TRP A 51 25.04 4.43 -6.35
CA TRP A 51 26.26 4.95 -6.97
C TRP A 51 26.71 6.22 -6.28
N ILE A 52 28.01 6.47 -6.30
CA ILE A 52 28.62 7.76 -5.92
C ILE A 52 29.59 8.20 -7.01
N ALA A 53 29.76 9.51 -7.16
CA ALA A 53 30.78 10.11 -8.03
C ALA A 53 31.31 11.41 -7.44
N GLY A 54 32.58 11.72 -7.68
CA GLY A 54 33.12 13.06 -7.48
C GLY A 54 32.53 14.03 -8.51
N LEU A 55 32.39 15.29 -8.14
CA LEU A 55 31.97 16.36 -9.05
C LEU A 55 33.17 17.21 -9.45
N ASP A 56 33.34 17.46 -10.75
CA ASP A 56 34.32 18.43 -11.22
C ASP A 56 33.87 19.88 -10.97
N ALA A 57 34.73 20.86 -11.31
CA ALA A 57 34.44 22.28 -11.10
C ALA A 57 33.18 22.79 -11.85
N SER A 58 32.71 22.05 -12.85
CA SER A 58 31.47 22.33 -13.59
C SER A 58 30.27 21.51 -13.11
N GLY A 59 30.41 20.80 -11.98
CA GLY A 59 29.36 19.97 -11.38
C GLY A 59 29.08 18.67 -12.14
N VAL A 60 29.98 18.23 -13.03
CA VAL A 60 29.82 16.97 -13.76
C VAL A 60 30.36 15.82 -12.95
N PRO A 61 29.56 14.73 -12.76
CA PRO A 61 30.02 13.51 -12.11
C PRO A 61 31.20 12.87 -12.86
N ARG A 62 32.23 12.47 -12.11
CA ARG A 62 33.43 11.80 -12.60
C ARG A 62 33.63 10.48 -11.88
N GLU A 63 34.06 9.48 -12.62
CA GLU A 63 34.40 8.15 -12.11
C GLU A 63 33.31 7.54 -11.21
N PRO A 64 32.07 7.35 -11.72
CA PRO A 64 31.00 6.76 -10.96
C PRO A 64 31.40 5.40 -10.41
N THR A 65 31.17 5.19 -9.11
CA THR A 65 31.47 3.94 -8.42
C THR A 65 30.21 3.36 -7.81
N LEU A 66 29.90 2.08 -8.10
CA LEU A 66 28.86 1.31 -7.46
C LEU A 66 29.29 0.96 -6.04
N ILE A 67 28.54 1.37 -5.02
CA ILE A 67 28.90 1.13 -3.63
C ILE A 67 28.01 0.11 -2.94
N ALA A 68 26.79 -0.09 -3.40
CA ALA A 68 25.84 -1.09 -2.84
C ALA A 68 24.74 -1.44 -3.85
N GLY A 69 24.06 -2.56 -3.62
CA GLY A 69 22.87 -2.96 -4.36
C GLY A 69 23.14 -3.90 -5.52
N GLY A 70 22.17 -3.97 -6.41
CA GLY A 70 22.16 -4.84 -7.59
C GLY A 70 20.77 -5.38 -7.86
N ARG A 71 20.69 -6.42 -8.73
CA ARG A 71 19.40 -6.98 -9.20
C ARG A 71 18.56 -7.67 -8.13
N SER A 72 19.13 -8.02 -6.99
CA SER A 72 18.44 -8.78 -5.92
C SER A 72 18.49 -8.13 -4.56
N GLU A 73 18.87 -6.87 -4.50
CA GLU A 73 18.94 -6.07 -3.28
C GLU A 73 18.28 -4.70 -3.54
N SER A 74 17.29 -4.36 -2.74
CA SER A 74 16.61 -3.07 -2.81
C SER A 74 17.19 -2.09 -1.80
N LEU A 75 17.57 -0.92 -2.32
CA LEU A 75 18.14 0.18 -1.53
C LEU A 75 17.19 1.38 -1.56
N LEU A 76 17.08 2.06 -0.42
CA LEU A 76 16.22 3.24 -0.28
C LEU A 76 16.98 4.35 0.46
N GLN A 77 16.57 5.58 0.19
CA GLN A 77 16.88 6.78 0.95
C GLN A 77 18.40 6.93 1.26
N PRO A 78 19.28 7.11 0.27
CA PRO A 78 20.69 7.46 0.56
C PRO A 78 20.78 8.86 1.16
N GLU A 79 21.60 9.01 2.24
CA GLU A 79 21.86 10.30 2.90
C GLU A 79 23.33 10.39 3.32
N TRP A 80 23.93 11.56 3.13
CA TRP A 80 25.31 11.82 3.52
C TRP A 80 25.44 12.31 4.96
N SER A 81 26.49 11.85 5.66
CA SER A 81 27.01 12.47 6.87
C SER A 81 28.53 12.44 6.83
N GLY A 82 29.17 13.59 6.65
CA GLY A 82 30.59 13.67 6.35
C GLY A 82 30.96 12.85 5.12
N ASP A 83 31.87 11.89 5.27
CA ASP A 83 32.33 10.98 4.21
C ASP A 83 31.53 9.67 4.13
N SER A 84 30.55 9.50 5.00
CA SER A 84 29.73 8.29 5.05
C SER A 84 28.41 8.48 4.29
N VAL A 85 27.92 7.40 3.65
CA VAL A 85 26.58 7.32 3.09
C VAL A 85 25.77 6.33 3.91
N TYR A 86 24.64 6.80 4.44
CA TYR A 86 23.65 5.96 5.11
C TYR A 86 22.56 5.59 4.11
N PHE A 87 21.99 4.42 4.22
CA PHE A 87 20.91 3.95 3.34
C PHE A 87 20.19 2.77 3.97
N LEU A 88 18.97 2.51 3.48
CA LEU A 88 18.25 1.30 3.81
C LEU A 88 18.57 0.22 2.77
N SER A 89 18.71 -1.02 3.22
CA SER A 89 18.91 -2.18 2.36
C SER A 89 18.13 -3.38 2.87
N ASP A 90 17.55 -4.16 1.96
CA ASP A 90 16.85 -5.41 2.30
C ASP A 90 17.73 -6.68 2.18
N ARG A 91 19.06 -6.52 2.18
CA ARG A 91 20.05 -7.64 2.10
C ARG A 91 19.90 -8.66 3.23
N SER A 92 19.43 -8.23 4.41
CA SER A 92 19.14 -9.10 5.56
C SER A 92 17.77 -9.77 5.50
N GLY A 93 17.00 -9.55 4.42
CA GLY A 93 15.61 -9.99 4.29
C GLY A 93 14.58 -8.95 4.76
N TRP A 94 15.02 -7.85 5.34
CA TRP A 94 14.23 -6.71 5.80
C TRP A 94 14.96 -5.43 5.44
N TRP A 95 14.25 -4.37 5.09
CA TRP A 95 14.90 -3.07 4.94
C TRP A 95 15.41 -2.59 6.28
N ASN A 96 16.71 -2.74 6.51
CA ASN A 96 17.43 -2.27 7.68
C ASN A 96 18.37 -1.13 7.31
N LEU A 97 18.89 -0.40 8.33
CA LEU A 97 19.77 0.75 8.16
C LEU A 97 21.23 0.31 8.11
N TYR A 98 21.93 0.74 7.06
CA TYR A 98 23.35 0.48 6.79
C TYR A 98 24.11 1.78 6.61
N ARG A 99 25.44 1.70 6.83
CA ARG A 99 26.39 2.76 6.53
C ARG A 99 27.45 2.23 5.57
N TRP A 100 27.71 2.99 4.51
CA TRP A 100 28.92 2.83 3.70
C TRP A 100 29.95 3.88 4.11
N ARG A 101 31.19 3.46 4.32
CA ARG A 101 32.34 4.30 4.63
C ARG A 101 33.62 3.61 4.18
N ASP A 102 34.52 4.33 3.51
CA ASP A 102 35.84 3.86 3.09
C ASP A 102 35.80 2.48 2.38
N GLY A 103 34.84 2.27 1.49
CA GLY A 103 34.67 1.04 0.74
C GLY A 103 34.03 -0.12 1.52
N ARG A 104 33.59 0.09 2.75
CA ARG A 104 32.94 -0.93 3.60
C ARG A 104 31.50 -0.60 3.87
N ILE A 105 30.67 -1.63 3.90
CA ILE A 105 29.26 -1.54 4.30
C ILE A 105 29.11 -2.21 5.66
N GLU A 106 28.55 -1.47 6.60
CA GLU A 106 28.32 -1.91 7.98
C GLU A 106 26.83 -1.83 8.32
N PRO A 107 26.21 -2.88 8.90
CA PRO A 107 24.86 -2.76 9.45
C PRO A 107 24.89 -1.86 10.69
N LEU A 108 23.94 -0.95 10.81
CA LEU A 108 23.70 -0.20 12.04
C LEU A 108 22.56 -0.80 12.85
N ILE A 109 21.65 -1.46 12.18
CA ILE A 109 20.51 -2.17 12.79
C ILE A 109 20.35 -3.48 12.02
N GLU A 110 20.21 -4.57 12.76
CA GLU A 110 19.77 -5.87 12.23
C GLU A 110 18.55 -6.32 13.02
N LYS A 111 17.38 -6.10 12.44
CA LYS A 111 16.10 -6.39 13.08
C LYS A 111 15.12 -6.99 12.08
N GLN A 112 14.30 -7.94 12.52
CA GLN A 112 13.16 -8.42 11.75
C GLN A 112 12.03 -7.39 11.82
N ALA A 113 12.25 -6.26 11.12
CA ALA A 113 11.34 -5.13 11.05
C ALA A 113 11.64 -4.33 9.77
N GLU A 114 10.61 -3.67 9.23
CA GLU A 114 10.73 -2.86 8.02
C GLU A 114 11.04 -1.40 8.35
N PHE A 115 12.18 -0.93 7.91
CA PHE A 115 12.59 0.48 8.02
C PHE A 115 12.31 1.27 6.73
N GLY A 116 11.68 0.65 5.73
CA GLY A 116 11.33 1.28 4.47
C GLY A 116 10.00 0.78 3.92
N ASP A 117 9.45 1.54 2.99
CA ASP A 117 8.27 1.18 2.23
C ASP A 117 8.59 1.19 0.72
N PRO A 118 7.85 0.42 -0.11
CA PRO A 118 8.04 0.44 -1.55
C PRO A 118 7.93 1.87 -2.11
N PRO A 119 8.94 2.35 -2.85
CA PRO A 119 8.99 3.75 -3.30
C PRO A 119 8.15 3.96 -4.58
N TRP A 120 6.84 3.89 -4.45
CA TRP A 120 5.89 4.27 -5.50
C TRP A 120 5.97 5.75 -5.87
N ILE A 121 6.42 6.57 -4.94
CA ILE A 121 6.59 8.01 -5.09
C ILE A 121 7.96 8.44 -4.56
N PHE A 122 8.46 9.58 -5.04
CA PHE A 122 9.71 10.15 -4.55
C PHE A 122 9.54 10.87 -3.21
N GLY A 123 10.66 11.07 -2.51
CA GLY A 123 10.72 11.89 -1.30
C GLY A 123 10.28 11.21 -0.01
N GLN A 124 9.95 9.93 -0.03
CA GLN A 124 9.69 9.16 1.18
C GLN A 124 10.94 9.15 2.08
N SER A 125 10.72 9.11 3.39
CA SER A 125 11.79 8.95 4.37
C SER A 125 11.28 8.30 5.64
N SER A 126 12.06 7.37 6.15
CA SER A 126 11.82 6.69 7.43
C SER A 126 12.90 6.98 8.46
N TYR A 127 13.97 7.65 8.07
CA TYR A 127 15.01 8.08 9.02
C TYR A 127 15.53 9.48 8.70
N ALA A 128 16.16 10.11 9.70
CA ALA A 128 16.83 11.38 9.54
C ALA A 128 18.05 11.48 10.48
N LEU A 129 19.14 12.07 9.98
CA LEU A 129 20.36 12.30 10.72
C LEU A 129 20.20 13.52 11.62
N VAL A 130 20.30 13.34 12.95
CA VAL A 130 20.32 14.43 13.94
C VAL A 130 21.74 14.99 14.08
N SER A 131 22.72 14.11 14.09
CA SER A 131 24.14 14.41 14.15
C SER A 131 24.94 13.26 13.52
N ALA A 132 26.25 13.37 13.47
CA ALA A 132 27.12 12.27 13.04
C ALA A 132 26.95 11.00 13.90
N GLU A 133 26.51 11.17 15.16
CA GLU A 133 26.40 10.09 16.15
C GLU A 133 24.97 9.62 16.41
N ARG A 134 23.95 10.32 15.87
CA ARG A 134 22.55 10.04 16.21
C ARG A 134 21.64 10.14 15.00
N ILE A 135 20.87 9.07 14.78
CA ILE A 135 19.85 8.98 13.74
C ILE A 135 18.48 8.72 14.43
N ILE A 136 17.44 9.38 13.98
CA ILE A 136 16.07 9.01 14.34
C ILE A 136 15.50 8.15 13.21
N VAL A 137 14.88 7.03 13.57
CA VAL A 137 14.32 6.06 12.64
C VAL A 137 12.87 5.76 13.00
N ALA A 138 12.02 5.64 11.98
CA ALA A 138 10.73 4.98 12.08
C ALA A 138 10.84 3.60 11.43
N TYR A 139 10.23 2.60 12.04
CA TYR A 139 10.17 1.25 11.48
C TYR A 139 8.85 0.57 11.83
N ARG A 140 8.44 -0.37 11.00
CA ARG A 140 7.22 -1.16 11.21
C ARG A 140 7.56 -2.56 11.71
N SER A 141 6.85 -3.00 12.75
CA SER A 141 6.91 -4.35 13.28
C SER A 141 5.54 -4.75 13.80
N THR A 142 5.11 -5.97 13.52
CA THR A 142 3.80 -6.51 13.96
C THR A 142 2.60 -5.60 13.62
N GLY A 143 2.64 -4.99 12.42
CA GLY A 143 1.55 -4.13 11.92
C GLY A 143 1.47 -2.73 12.53
N ARG A 144 2.52 -2.27 13.24
CA ARG A 144 2.59 -0.93 13.86
C ARG A 144 3.92 -0.25 13.61
N SER A 145 3.91 1.06 13.46
CA SER A 145 5.11 1.87 13.40
C SER A 145 5.66 2.16 14.80
N HIS A 146 6.97 2.20 14.88
CA HIS A 146 7.76 2.55 16.06
C HIS A 146 8.73 3.68 15.72
N LEU A 147 9.05 4.51 16.72
CA LEU A 147 10.07 5.55 16.60
C LEU A 147 11.23 5.22 17.52
N ALA A 148 12.46 5.37 17.04
CA ALA A 148 13.65 5.11 17.84
C ALA A 148 14.78 6.06 17.49
N ALA A 149 15.72 6.24 18.44
CA ALA A 149 17.02 6.85 18.20
C ALA A 149 18.09 5.77 18.10
N VAL A 150 18.98 5.91 17.14
CA VAL A 150 20.10 4.98 16.89
C VAL A 150 21.41 5.73 17.10
N ASN A 151 22.29 5.17 17.93
CA ASN A 151 23.66 5.63 18.04
C ASN A 151 24.51 5.01 16.92
N THR A 152 25.10 5.84 16.05
CA THR A 152 25.83 5.37 14.87
C THR A 152 27.18 4.74 15.19
N GLY A 153 27.73 5.00 16.40
CA GLY A 153 29.02 4.45 16.87
C GLY A 153 28.86 3.09 17.52
N THR A 154 27.78 2.89 18.30
CA THR A 154 27.56 1.66 19.08
C THR A 154 26.50 0.74 18.47
N GLY A 155 25.64 1.25 17.58
CA GLY A 155 24.47 0.52 17.08
C GLY A 155 23.32 0.42 18.11
N GLU A 156 23.43 1.08 19.26
CA GLU A 156 22.39 1.06 20.30
C GLU A 156 21.10 1.73 19.80
N VAL A 157 19.96 1.07 20.06
CA VAL A 157 18.63 1.51 19.64
C VAL A 157 17.79 1.88 20.86
N GLU A 158 17.56 3.16 21.07
CA GLU A 158 16.69 3.69 22.12
C GLU A 158 15.27 3.88 21.57
N GLN A 159 14.28 3.17 22.14
CA GLN A 159 12.87 3.35 21.75
C GLN A 159 12.33 4.69 22.21
N ILE A 160 11.58 5.38 21.35
CA ILE A 160 10.89 6.62 21.69
C ILE A 160 9.38 6.29 21.75
N ALA A 161 8.83 6.28 22.95
CA ALA A 161 7.40 6.07 23.15
C ALA A 161 6.59 7.16 22.42
N THR A 162 5.60 6.76 21.65
CA THR A 162 4.78 7.66 20.83
C THR A 162 3.32 7.21 20.83
N PRO A 163 2.34 8.14 20.79
CA PRO A 163 0.94 7.80 20.63
C PRO A 163 0.56 7.39 19.20
N TYR A 164 1.45 7.63 18.23
CA TYR A 164 1.20 7.36 16.82
C TYR A 164 1.53 5.91 16.47
N THR A 165 0.65 5.25 15.74
CA THR A 165 0.81 3.86 15.29
C THR A 165 1.25 3.75 13.83
N GLU A 166 1.16 4.85 13.09
CA GLU A 166 1.72 4.99 11.74
C GLU A 166 2.59 6.24 11.69
N ILE A 167 3.82 6.09 11.19
CA ILE A 167 4.84 7.15 11.14
C ILE A 167 5.55 7.09 9.79
N SER A 168 5.55 8.22 9.09
CA SER A 168 6.24 8.35 7.79
C SER A 168 6.83 9.74 7.60
N TYR A 169 7.65 9.92 6.57
CA TYR A 169 8.28 11.19 6.22
C TYR A 169 9.10 11.82 7.35
N VAL A 170 9.90 11.01 8.03
CA VAL A 170 10.77 11.47 9.13
C VAL A 170 11.79 12.47 8.61
N ARG A 171 11.86 13.65 9.24
CA ARG A 171 12.82 14.73 8.98
C ARG A 171 13.32 15.30 10.30
N VAL A 172 14.49 15.95 10.27
CA VAL A 172 15.07 16.65 11.43
C VAL A 172 15.32 18.10 11.07
N ASP A 173 14.99 18.99 11.98
CA ASP A 173 15.29 20.41 11.91
C ASP A 173 15.55 20.96 13.31
N GLY A 174 16.75 21.51 13.56
CA GLY A 174 17.10 22.25 14.79
C GLY A 174 16.79 21.54 16.10
N GLY A 175 17.06 20.24 16.23
CA GLY A 175 16.79 19.45 17.44
C GLY A 175 15.33 18.95 17.55
N ARG A 176 14.53 19.17 16.52
CA ARG A 176 13.19 18.61 16.39
C ARG A 176 13.15 17.54 15.32
N VAL A 177 12.33 16.52 15.56
CA VAL A 177 11.95 15.52 14.54
C VAL A 177 10.56 15.86 14.06
N VAL A 178 10.40 15.99 12.75
CA VAL A 178 9.09 16.24 12.13
C VAL A 178 8.71 15.02 11.29
N PHE A 179 7.46 14.58 11.40
CA PHE A 179 6.97 13.42 10.67
C PHE A 179 5.46 13.49 10.46
N LEU A 180 4.95 12.68 9.55
CA LEU A 180 3.50 12.39 9.50
C LEU A 180 3.21 11.30 10.52
N GLY A 181 2.33 11.61 11.47
CA GLY A 181 1.86 10.67 12.49
C GLY A 181 0.35 10.49 12.43
N SER A 182 -0.13 9.25 12.56
CA SER A 182 -1.55 8.92 12.69
C SER A 182 -1.76 7.78 13.66
N SER A 183 -3.02 7.58 14.06
CA SER A 183 -3.45 6.47 14.92
C SER A 183 -4.81 5.94 14.45
N PRO A 184 -5.33 4.84 15.00
CA PRO A 184 -6.66 4.35 14.66
C PRO A 184 -7.81 5.31 14.99
N THR A 185 -7.55 6.29 15.84
CA THR A 185 -8.59 7.22 16.35
C THR A 185 -8.32 8.69 16.04
N GLU A 186 -7.15 9.00 15.46
CA GLU A 186 -6.77 10.36 15.10
C GLU A 186 -6.37 10.45 13.64
N PHE A 187 -6.83 11.52 12.98
CA PHE A 187 -6.42 11.82 11.61
C PHE A 187 -4.91 12.06 11.50
N PRO A 188 -4.32 11.80 10.33
CA PRO A 188 -2.93 12.14 10.07
C PRO A 188 -2.63 13.61 10.40
N ALA A 189 -1.48 13.84 11.00
CA ALA A 189 -0.98 15.16 11.34
C ALA A 189 0.51 15.29 11.02
N ILE A 190 0.95 16.50 10.69
CA ILE A 190 2.37 16.86 10.75
C ILE A 190 2.69 17.06 12.23
N VAL A 191 3.59 16.23 12.75
CA VAL A 191 3.94 16.19 14.18
C VAL A 191 5.39 16.60 14.35
N ALA A 192 5.65 17.46 15.33
CA ALA A 192 6.99 17.75 15.80
C ALA A 192 7.24 17.06 17.15
N LEU A 193 8.36 16.35 17.26
CA LEU A 193 8.92 15.83 18.50
C LEU A 193 10.14 16.68 18.89
N ASP A 194 10.08 17.33 20.02
CA ASP A 194 11.24 17.96 20.62
C ASP A 194 12.12 16.88 21.28
N LEU A 195 13.37 16.75 20.83
CA LEU A 195 14.27 15.69 21.29
C LEU A 195 14.77 15.87 22.73
N ALA A 196 14.79 17.08 23.24
CA ALA A 196 15.24 17.37 24.61
C ALA A 196 14.13 17.10 25.63
N THR A 197 12.93 17.54 25.34
CA THR A 197 11.79 17.43 26.26
C THR A 197 10.92 16.21 26.03
N ARG A 198 11.11 15.50 24.92
CA ARG A 198 10.29 14.35 24.47
C ARG A 198 8.79 14.72 24.25
N LYS A 199 8.51 16.00 24.07
CA LYS A 199 7.14 16.47 23.83
C LYS A 199 6.76 16.39 22.36
N PHE A 200 5.61 15.79 22.08
CA PHE A 200 4.98 15.80 20.77
C PHE A 200 4.03 17.00 20.63
N THR A 201 4.06 17.65 19.48
CA THR A 201 3.16 18.75 19.14
C THR A 201 2.64 18.54 17.72
N ALA A 202 1.33 18.43 17.54
CA ALA A 202 0.72 18.44 16.21
C ALA A 202 0.81 19.87 15.64
N LEU A 203 1.61 20.04 14.60
CA LEU A 203 1.79 21.32 13.91
C LEU A 203 0.60 21.62 12.97
N ARG A 204 0.13 20.60 12.28
CA ARG A 204 -1.00 20.68 11.36
C ARG A 204 -1.73 19.35 11.32
N ARG A 205 -3.03 19.34 11.54
CA ARG A 205 -3.89 18.16 11.34
C ARG A 205 -4.43 18.14 9.92
N ALA A 206 -4.63 16.96 9.35
CA ALA A 206 -5.25 16.81 8.04
C ALA A 206 -6.73 17.28 8.08
N ARG A 207 -7.39 17.10 9.23
CA ARG A 207 -8.77 17.56 9.48
C ARG A 207 -8.91 17.98 10.93
N ASP A 208 -9.67 19.06 11.17
CA ASP A 208 -10.02 19.57 12.50
C ASP A 208 -11.46 19.11 12.86
N ILE A 209 -11.71 17.80 12.78
CA ILE A 209 -12.99 17.19 13.14
C ILE A 209 -12.73 16.30 14.35
N GLU A 210 -13.45 16.54 15.43
CA GLU A 210 -13.48 15.62 16.56
C GLU A 210 -14.51 14.51 16.31
N LEU A 211 -14.05 13.29 16.39
CA LEU A 211 -14.88 12.09 16.29
C LEU A 211 -15.02 11.45 17.67
N ASP A 212 -16.24 11.11 18.02
CA ASP A 212 -16.48 10.38 19.27
C ASP A 212 -15.88 8.97 19.15
N SER A 213 -14.88 8.69 20.00
CA SER A 213 -14.18 7.41 20.03
C SER A 213 -15.08 6.20 20.31
N ALA A 214 -16.29 6.44 20.83
CA ALA A 214 -17.28 5.42 21.07
C ALA A 214 -17.86 4.81 19.78
N TYR A 215 -17.68 5.47 18.64
CA TYR A 215 -18.04 4.95 17.31
C TYR A 215 -16.84 4.44 16.51
N LEU A 216 -15.60 4.66 16.98
CA LEU A 216 -14.40 4.31 16.24
C LEU A 216 -13.94 2.89 16.60
N SER A 217 -13.94 2.01 15.60
CA SER A 217 -13.37 0.68 15.71
C SER A 217 -11.87 0.74 15.48
N ALA A 218 -11.09 0.34 16.47
CA ALA A 218 -9.65 0.19 16.32
C ALA A 218 -9.31 -1.21 15.74
N PRO A 219 -8.30 -1.32 14.88
CA PRO A 219 -7.90 -2.60 14.30
C PRO A 219 -7.28 -3.54 15.35
N GLU A 220 -7.64 -4.81 15.25
CA GLU A 220 -6.96 -5.92 15.91
C GLU A 220 -6.03 -6.57 14.88
N PRO A 221 -4.69 -6.48 14.99
CA PRO A 221 -3.81 -7.26 14.13
C PRO A 221 -4.04 -8.74 14.37
N ILE A 222 -4.28 -9.48 13.31
CA ILE A 222 -4.46 -10.94 13.37
C ILE A 222 -3.52 -11.62 12.37
N GLU A 223 -3.16 -12.85 12.71
CA GLU A 223 -2.51 -13.79 11.81
C GLU A 223 -3.36 -15.05 11.68
N PHE A 224 -3.36 -15.64 10.50
CA PHE A 224 -4.15 -16.81 10.21
C PHE A 224 -3.43 -17.75 9.25
N PRO A 225 -3.71 -19.06 9.33
CA PRO A 225 -3.12 -20.04 8.43
C PRO A 225 -3.64 -19.85 7.00
N THR A 226 -2.76 -20.02 6.05
CA THR A 226 -3.08 -20.00 4.62
C THR A 226 -2.45 -21.19 3.92
N GLU A 227 -2.50 -21.21 2.58
CA GLU A 227 -2.03 -22.33 1.78
C GLU A 227 -0.57 -22.72 2.06
N ASN A 228 -0.24 -24.01 1.84
CA ASN A 228 1.09 -24.56 2.03
C ASN A 228 1.67 -24.45 3.45
N GLY A 229 0.81 -24.35 4.47
CA GLY A 229 1.23 -24.19 5.87
C GLY A 229 1.84 -22.84 6.20
N LEU A 230 1.60 -21.83 5.34
CA LEU A 230 2.05 -20.47 5.56
C LEU A 230 1.09 -19.70 6.45
N THR A 231 1.51 -18.52 6.90
CA THR A 231 0.72 -17.55 7.66
C THR A 231 0.50 -16.30 6.85
N ALA A 232 -0.71 -15.75 6.87
CA ALA A 232 -1.03 -14.43 6.35
C ALA A 232 -1.49 -13.51 7.48
N TYR A 233 -1.51 -12.20 7.20
CA TYR A 233 -1.76 -11.15 8.18
C TYR A 233 -2.93 -10.27 7.76
N ALA A 234 -3.65 -9.71 8.71
CA ALA A 234 -4.71 -8.73 8.45
C ALA A 234 -4.95 -7.82 9.65
N LEU A 235 -5.67 -6.75 9.40
CA LEU A 235 -6.26 -5.88 10.41
C LEU A 235 -7.76 -6.17 10.48
N PHE A 236 -8.22 -6.67 11.62
CA PHE A 236 -9.62 -6.98 11.85
C PHE A 236 -10.30 -5.86 12.64
N TYR A 237 -11.41 -5.35 12.13
CA TYR A 237 -12.21 -4.30 12.75
C TYR A 237 -13.58 -4.86 13.10
N ARG A 238 -13.91 -4.87 14.40
CA ARG A 238 -15.23 -5.25 14.88
C ARG A 238 -16.24 -4.13 14.69
N PRO A 239 -17.52 -4.44 14.49
CA PRO A 239 -18.56 -3.41 14.56
C PRO A 239 -18.47 -2.64 15.88
N LYS A 240 -18.63 -1.31 15.81
CA LYS A 240 -18.61 -0.46 16.99
C LYS A 240 -19.56 0.71 16.82
N ASN A 241 -20.58 0.76 17.66
CA ASN A 241 -21.55 1.84 17.78
C ASN A 241 -22.02 1.91 19.21
N ARG A 242 -21.98 3.08 19.87
CA ARG A 242 -22.36 3.23 21.27
C ARG A 242 -23.87 3.14 21.51
N ASP A 243 -24.68 3.49 20.50
CA ASP A 243 -26.14 3.64 20.63
C ASP A 243 -26.88 2.38 20.19
N TYR A 244 -26.21 1.50 19.39
CA TYR A 244 -26.81 0.32 18.82
C TYR A 244 -25.94 -0.92 19.01
N LEU A 245 -26.58 -2.02 19.32
CA LEU A 245 -25.99 -3.34 19.38
C LEU A 245 -26.74 -4.27 18.41
N GLY A 246 -26.04 -5.23 17.84
CA GLY A 246 -26.68 -6.28 17.06
C GLY A 246 -27.60 -7.13 17.94
N PRO A 247 -28.59 -7.84 17.35
CA PRO A 247 -29.45 -8.77 18.09
C PRO A 247 -28.62 -9.80 18.86
N GLN A 248 -29.12 -10.21 20.02
CA GLN A 248 -28.41 -11.18 20.87
C GLN A 248 -28.13 -12.48 20.09
N GLY A 249 -26.85 -12.90 20.07
CA GLY A 249 -26.40 -14.09 19.34
C GLY A 249 -26.20 -13.90 17.84
N ALA A 250 -26.57 -12.75 17.28
CA ALA A 250 -26.30 -12.44 15.87
C ALA A 250 -24.80 -12.20 15.64
N ARG A 251 -24.31 -12.60 14.46
CA ARG A 251 -22.96 -12.36 13.99
C ARG A 251 -22.98 -11.30 12.90
N PRO A 252 -22.02 -10.35 12.88
CA PRO A 252 -22.00 -9.32 11.87
C PRO A 252 -21.68 -9.89 10.48
N PRO A 253 -22.19 -9.29 9.39
CA PRO A 253 -21.63 -9.50 8.06
C PRO A 253 -20.16 -9.08 8.03
N LEU A 254 -19.38 -9.67 7.11
CA LEU A 254 -17.96 -9.35 6.91
C LEU A 254 -17.75 -8.71 5.56
N ILE A 255 -16.98 -7.63 5.55
CA ILE A 255 -16.36 -7.08 4.35
C ILE A 255 -14.86 -7.37 4.40
N VAL A 256 -14.37 -8.20 3.48
CA VAL A 256 -12.93 -8.40 3.25
C VAL A 256 -12.45 -7.31 2.31
N MET A 257 -11.39 -6.62 2.70
CA MET A 257 -10.74 -5.61 1.89
C MET A 257 -9.38 -6.12 1.41
N SER A 258 -9.04 -5.80 0.16
CA SER A 258 -7.72 -6.04 -0.41
C SER A 258 -7.14 -4.73 -0.95
N HIS A 259 -5.93 -4.40 -0.51
CA HIS A 259 -5.25 -3.18 -0.95
C HIS A 259 -4.81 -3.24 -2.41
N GLY A 260 -4.59 -2.07 -3.02
CA GLY A 260 -4.01 -1.92 -4.36
C GLY A 260 -2.48 -2.08 -4.37
N GLY A 261 -1.90 -1.78 -5.50
CA GLY A 261 -0.46 -1.88 -5.75
C GLY A 261 -0.12 -2.92 -6.83
N PRO A 262 0.04 -4.24 -6.57
CA PRO A 262 -0.21 -4.98 -5.33
C PRO A 262 0.89 -4.92 -4.26
N THR A 263 2.09 -4.39 -4.56
CA THR A 263 3.17 -4.24 -3.57
C THR A 263 2.91 -3.01 -2.69
N SER A 264 2.04 -3.16 -1.71
CA SER A 264 1.64 -2.16 -0.72
C SER A 264 1.26 -2.87 0.59
N SER A 265 0.59 -2.20 1.50
CA SER A 265 0.03 -2.81 2.72
C SER A 265 -1.17 -2.03 3.23
N ALA A 266 -2.07 -2.69 3.94
CA ALA A 266 -3.01 -2.07 4.85
C ALA A 266 -2.28 -1.53 6.08
N ASP A 267 -2.72 -0.40 6.59
CA ASP A 267 -2.19 0.24 7.79
C ASP A 267 -3.27 0.52 8.83
N SER A 268 -2.85 0.91 10.03
CA SER A 268 -3.74 1.14 11.16
C SER A 268 -4.23 2.59 11.31
N SER A 269 -3.99 3.44 10.32
CA SER A 269 -4.47 4.83 10.35
C SER A 269 -5.99 4.91 10.39
N LEU A 270 -6.50 5.98 10.99
CA LEU A 270 -7.94 6.26 10.97
C LEU A 270 -8.46 6.35 9.53
N ASN A 271 -9.26 5.39 9.13
CA ASN A 271 -9.91 5.30 7.84
C ASN A 271 -11.43 5.45 7.98
N LEU A 272 -11.97 6.60 7.56
CA LEU A 272 -13.40 6.87 7.67
C LEU A 272 -14.26 5.91 6.84
N GLY A 273 -13.74 5.35 5.75
CA GLY A 273 -14.43 4.32 4.99
C GLY A 273 -14.63 3.04 5.82
N ILE A 274 -13.61 2.62 6.57
CA ILE A 274 -13.75 1.48 7.51
C ILE A 274 -14.72 1.82 8.64
N GLN A 275 -14.63 3.04 9.20
CA GLN A 275 -15.56 3.47 10.27
C GLN A 275 -17.01 3.58 9.78
N TYR A 276 -17.22 3.91 8.50
CA TYR A 276 -18.55 3.89 7.88
C TYR A 276 -19.20 2.51 7.96
N TRP A 277 -18.45 1.44 7.70
CA TRP A 277 -18.92 0.05 7.79
C TRP A 277 -19.10 -0.40 9.23
N THR A 278 -18.09 -0.17 10.06
CA THR A 278 -18.09 -0.69 11.45
C THR A 278 -19.15 -0.03 12.33
N SER A 279 -19.42 1.26 12.10
CA SER A 279 -20.50 1.97 12.82
C SER A 279 -21.91 1.52 12.40
N ARG A 280 -22.04 0.84 11.27
CA ARG A 280 -23.31 0.29 10.73
C ARG A 280 -23.47 -1.21 10.95
N GLY A 281 -22.64 -1.79 11.82
CA GLY A 281 -22.79 -3.19 12.22
C GLY A 281 -22.09 -4.21 11.32
N LEU A 282 -21.26 -3.77 10.35
CA LEU A 282 -20.45 -4.67 9.52
C LEU A 282 -19.04 -4.79 10.11
N ALA A 283 -18.50 -6.00 10.12
CA ALA A 283 -17.09 -6.23 10.44
C ALA A 283 -16.24 -6.01 9.16
N VAL A 284 -14.99 -5.59 9.34
CA VAL A 284 -14.04 -5.41 8.24
C VAL A 284 -12.78 -6.22 8.51
N LEU A 285 -12.29 -6.92 7.49
CA LEU A 285 -10.99 -7.57 7.48
C LEU A 285 -10.13 -6.96 6.36
N ASP A 286 -9.15 -6.15 6.72
CA ASP A 286 -8.23 -5.53 5.76
C ASP A 286 -6.97 -6.39 5.65
N VAL A 287 -6.83 -7.12 4.54
CA VAL A 287 -5.89 -8.23 4.41
C VAL A 287 -4.55 -7.74 3.87
N ASN A 288 -3.49 -8.03 4.60
CA ASN A 288 -2.11 -7.98 4.14
C ASN A 288 -1.73 -9.34 3.56
N TYR A 289 -2.18 -9.62 2.33
CA TYR A 289 -1.91 -10.89 1.64
C TYR A 289 -0.42 -11.11 1.35
N GLY A 290 -0.01 -12.35 1.09
CA GLY A 290 1.35 -12.66 0.64
C GLY A 290 1.73 -11.86 -0.60
N GLY A 291 2.73 -11.01 -0.47
CA GLY A 291 3.07 -9.95 -1.43
C GLY A 291 3.03 -8.55 -0.82
N SER A 292 2.33 -8.37 0.30
CA SER A 292 2.29 -7.09 1.01
C SER A 292 3.66 -6.69 1.56
N SER A 293 3.90 -5.37 1.64
CA SER A 293 5.05 -4.78 2.31
C SER A 293 4.87 -4.76 3.84
N GLY A 294 5.94 -4.51 4.57
CA GLY A 294 5.89 -4.44 6.04
C GLY A 294 6.16 -5.76 6.76
N PHE A 295 6.37 -6.86 6.02
CA PHE A 295 6.55 -8.22 6.54
C PHE A 295 7.84 -8.90 6.03
N GLY A 296 8.79 -8.13 5.55
CA GLY A 296 10.06 -8.59 5.02
C GLY A 296 10.00 -9.01 3.54
N ARG A 297 11.20 -9.12 2.95
CA ARG A 297 11.38 -9.47 1.52
C ARG A 297 10.77 -10.82 1.15
N THR A 298 10.91 -11.81 2.02
CA THR A 298 10.37 -13.16 1.77
C THR A 298 8.84 -13.13 1.66
N TYR A 299 8.17 -12.36 2.51
CA TYR A 299 6.72 -12.20 2.44
C TYR A 299 6.30 -11.41 1.19
N ARG A 300 6.97 -10.30 0.90
CA ARG A 300 6.72 -9.49 -0.30
C ARG A 300 6.86 -10.32 -1.58
N ARG A 301 7.83 -11.23 -1.64
CA ARG A 301 8.08 -12.10 -2.79
C ARG A 301 7.14 -13.30 -2.93
N ARG A 302 6.22 -13.54 -2.00
CA ARG A 302 5.20 -14.59 -2.14
C ARG A 302 4.30 -14.36 -3.35
N LEU A 303 4.21 -13.13 -3.83
CA LEU A 303 3.42 -12.79 -5.00
C LEU A 303 4.17 -13.00 -6.33
N ASP A 304 5.49 -13.26 -6.31
CA ASP A 304 6.28 -13.52 -7.52
C ASP A 304 5.73 -14.74 -8.27
N GLY A 305 5.22 -14.53 -9.50
CA GLY A 305 4.55 -15.54 -10.29
C GLY A 305 3.23 -16.05 -9.73
N GLN A 306 2.68 -15.44 -8.66
CA GLN A 306 1.51 -15.93 -7.92
C GLN A 306 0.37 -14.91 -7.79
N TRP A 307 0.44 -13.75 -8.44
CA TRP A 307 -0.65 -12.77 -8.40
C TRP A 307 -1.94 -13.35 -9.03
N GLY A 308 -3.06 -13.16 -8.35
CA GLY A 308 -4.35 -13.81 -8.64
C GLY A 308 -4.48 -15.23 -8.06
N ILE A 309 -3.51 -15.67 -7.26
CA ILE A 309 -3.56 -16.93 -6.51
C ILE A 309 -3.35 -16.63 -5.03
N THR A 310 -2.13 -16.23 -4.63
CA THR A 310 -1.79 -16.01 -3.22
C THR A 310 -2.65 -14.91 -2.57
N ASP A 311 -2.83 -13.79 -3.24
CA ASP A 311 -3.67 -12.69 -2.78
C ASP A 311 -5.15 -13.10 -2.62
N VAL A 312 -5.65 -13.91 -3.56
CA VAL A 312 -7.00 -14.47 -3.53
C VAL A 312 -7.16 -15.47 -2.38
N ASP A 313 -6.24 -16.43 -2.26
CA ASP A 313 -6.29 -17.46 -1.24
C ASP A 313 -6.20 -16.88 0.17
N ASP A 314 -5.35 -15.87 0.38
CA ASP A 314 -5.20 -15.21 1.67
C ASP A 314 -6.48 -14.43 2.06
N CYS A 315 -7.13 -13.74 1.13
CA CYS A 315 -8.42 -13.09 1.37
C CYS A 315 -9.52 -14.11 1.73
N VAL A 316 -9.57 -15.23 1.03
CA VAL A 316 -10.52 -16.33 1.28
C VAL A 316 -10.28 -16.98 2.62
N ASN A 317 -9.02 -17.30 2.93
CA ASN A 317 -8.65 -17.98 4.19
C ASN A 317 -8.86 -17.05 5.39
N GLY A 318 -8.62 -15.75 5.27
CA GLY A 318 -8.96 -14.78 6.30
C GLY A 318 -10.46 -14.73 6.60
N ALA A 319 -11.30 -14.74 5.56
CA ALA A 319 -12.75 -14.79 5.74
C ALA A 319 -13.22 -16.09 6.41
N ARG A 320 -12.70 -17.25 5.98
CA ARG A 320 -13.00 -18.56 6.57
C ARG A 320 -12.57 -18.63 8.03
N PHE A 321 -11.35 -18.16 8.34
CA PHE A 321 -10.82 -18.12 9.69
C PHE A 321 -11.72 -17.38 10.69
N LEU A 322 -12.25 -16.22 10.30
CA LEU A 322 -13.17 -15.45 11.13
C LEU A 322 -14.53 -16.13 11.26
N ALA A 323 -15.04 -16.71 10.16
CA ALA A 323 -16.33 -17.41 10.15
C ALA A 323 -16.30 -18.68 11.01
N GLU A 324 -15.25 -19.50 10.93
CA GLU A 324 -15.05 -20.72 11.72
C GLU A 324 -14.94 -20.42 13.22
N ARG A 325 -14.33 -19.30 13.59
CA ARG A 325 -14.28 -18.80 14.97
C ARG A 325 -15.61 -18.23 15.47
N GLY A 326 -16.57 -18.08 14.56
CA GLY A 326 -17.87 -17.51 14.88
C GLY A 326 -17.83 -16.01 15.18
N TRP A 327 -16.82 -15.30 14.67
CA TRP A 327 -16.72 -13.85 14.85
C TRP A 327 -17.56 -13.09 13.83
N VAL A 328 -17.87 -13.72 12.70
CA VAL A 328 -18.68 -13.16 11.63
C VAL A 328 -19.67 -14.19 11.07
N ASP A 329 -20.68 -13.74 10.34
CA ASP A 329 -21.66 -14.60 9.69
C ASP A 329 -21.12 -15.19 8.38
N LYS A 330 -20.92 -16.49 8.36
CA LYS A 330 -20.41 -17.23 7.19
C LYS A 330 -21.29 -17.10 5.93
N ASN A 331 -22.56 -16.73 6.09
CA ASN A 331 -23.51 -16.56 4.98
C ASN A 331 -23.56 -15.14 4.43
N ARG A 332 -22.90 -14.17 5.11
CA ARG A 332 -22.87 -12.76 4.74
C ARG A 332 -21.42 -12.25 4.65
N LEU A 333 -20.65 -12.89 3.73
CA LEU A 333 -19.25 -12.54 3.45
C LEU A 333 -19.19 -11.79 2.11
N ALA A 334 -18.69 -10.56 2.13
CA ALA A 334 -18.40 -9.77 0.95
C ALA A 334 -16.90 -9.54 0.79
N ILE A 335 -16.46 -9.28 -0.43
CA ILE A 335 -15.09 -8.85 -0.74
C ILE A 335 -15.12 -7.57 -1.55
N ARG A 336 -14.21 -6.63 -1.25
CA ARG A 336 -14.05 -5.39 -2.00
C ARG A 336 -12.59 -5.01 -2.16
N GLY A 337 -12.30 -4.23 -3.20
CA GLY A 337 -10.97 -3.70 -3.42
C GLY A 337 -10.91 -2.74 -4.60
N GLY A 338 -9.86 -1.92 -4.63
CA GLY A 338 -9.59 -0.98 -5.71
C GLY A 338 -8.34 -1.36 -6.51
N SER A 339 -8.31 -1.06 -7.82
CA SER A 339 -7.13 -1.30 -8.67
C SER A 339 -6.70 -2.78 -8.64
N ALA A 340 -5.47 -3.08 -8.21
CA ALA A 340 -5.01 -4.44 -7.97
C ALA A 340 -5.87 -5.19 -6.93
N GLY A 341 -6.38 -4.53 -5.89
CA GLY A 341 -7.34 -5.11 -4.95
C GLY A 341 -8.70 -5.41 -5.60
N GLY A 342 -9.11 -4.61 -6.59
CA GLY A 342 -10.28 -4.90 -7.42
C GLY A 342 -10.08 -6.15 -8.30
N TYR A 343 -8.87 -6.36 -8.78
CA TYR A 343 -8.49 -7.61 -9.45
C TYR A 343 -8.59 -8.82 -8.51
N THR A 344 -8.01 -8.71 -7.30
CA THR A 344 -8.12 -9.77 -6.28
C THR A 344 -9.58 -10.06 -5.95
N THR A 345 -10.42 -9.01 -5.82
CA THR A 345 -11.87 -9.14 -5.63
C THR A 345 -12.52 -9.94 -6.75
N LEU A 346 -12.36 -9.51 -8.01
CA LEU A 346 -12.97 -10.19 -9.16
C LEU A 346 -12.44 -11.62 -9.34
N SER A 347 -11.15 -11.84 -9.07
CA SER A 347 -10.53 -13.16 -9.11
C SER A 347 -11.08 -14.07 -8.03
N ALA A 348 -11.27 -13.58 -6.79
CA ALA A 348 -11.88 -14.34 -5.71
C ALA A 348 -13.31 -14.77 -6.07
N LEU A 349 -14.10 -13.87 -6.67
CA LEU A 349 -15.46 -14.18 -7.09
C LEU A 349 -15.53 -15.13 -8.30
N ALA A 350 -14.56 -15.09 -9.20
CA ALA A 350 -14.51 -15.95 -10.38
C ALA A 350 -13.94 -17.34 -10.11
N PHE A 351 -13.00 -17.46 -9.16
CA PHE A 351 -12.22 -18.69 -8.94
C PHE A 351 -12.46 -19.35 -7.57
N ARG A 352 -13.23 -18.73 -6.68
CA ARG A 352 -13.59 -19.27 -5.34
C ARG A 352 -15.11 -19.06 -5.11
N ASP A 353 -15.67 -19.76 -4.12
CA ASP A 353 -17.12 -19.81 -3.84
C ASP A 353 -17.49 -19.30 -2.44
N VAL A 354 -16.58 -18.62 -1.76
CA VAL A 354 -16.72 -18.19 -0.36
C VAL A 354 -17.60 -16.95 -0.23
N PHE A 355 -17.38 -15.97 -1.10
CA PHE A 355 -18.06 -14.68 -1.00
C PHE A 355 -19.47 -14.73 -1.63
N LYS A 356 -20.38 -13.96 -1.03
CA LYS A 356 -21.79 -13.85 -1.47
C LYS A 356 -22.09 -12.53 -2.16
N ALA A 357 -21.16 -11.60 -2.12
CA ALA A 357 -21.22 -10.31 -2.79
C ALA A 357 -19.81 -9.77 -3.05
N GLY A 358 -19.66 -8.93 -4.06
CA GLY A 358 -18.42 -8.23 -4.32
C GLY A 358 -18.59 -6.80 -4.77
N ALA A 359 -17.59 -5.95 -4.46
CA ALA A 359 -17.52 -4.57 -4.94
C ALA A 359 -16.15 -4.30 -5.57
N SER A 360 -16.14 -4.02 -6.86
CA SER A 360 -14.93 -3.71 -7.62
C SER A 360 -14.82 -2.21 -7.87
N HIS A 361 -13.79 -1.58 -7.33
CA HIS A 361 -13.50 -0.16 -7.53
C HIS A 361 -12.39 -0.04 -8.56
N TYR A 362 -12.69 0.44 -9.75
CA TYR A 362 -11.72 0.58 -10.86
C TYR A 362 -10.75 -0.61 -10.94
N GLY A 363 -11.28 -1.82 -10.81
CA GLY A 363 -10.50 -3.06 -10.71
C GLY A 363 -10.06 -3.59 -12.07
N VAL A 364 -8.84 -4.17 -12.09
CA VAL A 364 -8.33 -4.87 -13.26
C VAL A 364 -9.12 -6.17 -13.48
N SER A 365 -9.56 -6.41 -14.72
CA SER A 365 -10.27 -7.64 -15.11
C SER A 365 -9.55 -8.41 -16.21
N ASP A 366 -8.69 -7.74 -17.00
CA ASP A 366 -7.95 -8.27 -18.14
C ASP A 366 -6.47 -7.96 -17.99
N LEU A 367 -5.67 -8.95 -17.60
CA LEU A 367 -4.24 -8.81 -17.39
C LEU A 367 -3.45 -8.64 -18.71
N GLU A 368 -3.95 -9.16 -19.83
CA GLU A 368 -3.31 -8.92 -21.13
C GLU A 368 -3.45 -7.45 -21.56
N ALA A 369 -4.60 -6.87 -21.38
CA ALA A 369 -4.83 -5.45 -21.66
C ALA A 369 -3.92 -4.59 -20.77
N LEU A 370 -3.86 -4.88 -19.47
CA LEU A 370 -2.97 -4.16 -18.55
C LEU A 370 -1.49 -4.24 -18.98
N ALA A 371 -1.00 -5.42 -19.37
CA ALA A 371 0.38 -5.60 -19.83
C ALA A 371 0.74 -4.79 -21.07
N ARG A 372 -0.23 -4.48 -21.93
CA ARG A 372 -0.02 -3.72 -23.17
C ARG A 372 -0.17 -2.23 -23.02
N GLU A 373 -0.99 -1.78 -22.07
CA GLU A 373 -1.47 -0.40 -21.97
C GLU A 373 -0.88 0.37 -20.80
N THR A 374 -0.09 -0.29 -19.91
CA THR A 374 0.51 0.36 -18.75
C THR A 374 1.68 1.28 -19.12
N HIS A 375 2.02 2.19 -18.21
CA HIS A 375 3.08 3.18 -18.41
C HIS A 375 4.49 2.61 -18.13
N LYS A 376 5.56 3.35 -18.51
CA LYS A 376 6.95 2.90 -18.42
C LYS A 376 7.32 2.29 -17.06
N PHE A 377 6.93 2.92 -15.94
CA PHE A 377 7.32 2.48 -14.60
C PHE A 377 6.84 1.05 -14.30
N GLU A 378 5.63 0.68 -14.73
CA GLU A 378 5.04 -0.64 -14.50
C GLU A 378 5.14 -1.59 -15.69
N SER A 379 5.75 -1.18 -16.81
CA SER A 379 5.72 -1.95 -18.06
C SER A 379 6.25 -3.38 -17.95
N CYS A 380 7.17 -3.65 -17.02
CA CYS A 380 7.69 -4.99 -16.75
C CYS A 380 7.25 -5.56 -15.38
N TYR A 381 6.39 -4.85 -14.64
CA TYR A 381 5.98 -5.27 -13.31
C TYR A 381 5.21 -6.60 -13.32
N LEU A 382 4.33 -6.77 -14.30
CA LEU A 382 3.56 -8.01 -14.47
C LEU A 382 4.44 -9.22 -14.82
N GLU A 383 5.61 -9.01 -15.41
CA GLU A 383 6.53 -10.11 -15.71
C GLU A 383 6.98 -10.82 -14.43
N ARG A 384 7.14 -10.07 -13.35
CA ARG A 384 7.47 -10.63 -12.05
C ARG A 384 6.26 -11.26 -11.37
N LEU A 385 5.11 -10.59 -11.42
CA LEU A 385 3.89 -11.02 -10.74
C LEU A 385 3.24 -12.25 -11.38
N ILE A 386 3.40 -12.44 -12.70
CA ILE A 386 2.73 -13.48 -13.48
C ILE A 386 3.75 -14.31 -14.29
N GLY A 387 4.68 -13.63 -14.95
CA GLY A 387 5.68 -14.20 -15.83
C GLY A 387 5.85 -13.39 -17.11
N PRO A 388 6.92 -13.66 -17.91
CA PRO A 388 7.22 -12.85 -19.08
C PRO A 388 6.10 -12.87 -20.13
N TYR A 389 5.74 -11.68 -20.61
CA TYR A 389 4.77 -11.48 -21.68
C TYR A 389 5.52 -11.10 -22.99
N PRO A 390 5.17 -11.64 -24.16
CA PRO A 390 4.00 -12.49 -24.45
C PRO A 390 4.20 -14.01 -24.26
N GLN A 391 5.37 -14.47 -23.81
CA GLN A 391 5.72 -15.91 -23.74
C GLN A 391 4.73 -16.68 -22.85
N MET A 392 4.25 -16.08 -21.78
CA MET A 392 3.27 -16.70 -20.87
C MET A 392 1.83 -16.17 -21.06
N LYS A 393 1.49 -15.73 -22.26
CA LYS A 393 0.17 -15.17 -22.60
C LYS A 393 -1.01 -16.00 -22.06
N GLU A 394 -0.93 -17.33 -22.18
CA GLU A 394 -2.00 -18.20 -21.70
C GLU A 394 -2.20 -18.13 -20.19
N ARG A 395 -1.12 -17.93 -19.40
CA ARG A 395 -1.24 -17.71 -17.95
C ARG A 395 -1.96 -16.39 -17.63
N TYR A 396 -1.70 -15.32 -18.39
CA TYR A 396 -2.42 -14.06 -18.27
C TYR A 396 -3.92 -14.25 -18.50
N ARG A 397 -4.30 -14.98 -19.55
CA ARG A 397 -5.69 -15.30 -19.85
C ARG A 397 -6.37 -16.12 -18.75
N GLN A 398 -5.71 -17.19 -18.28
CA GLN A 398 -6.24 -18.06 -17.24
C GLN A 398 -6.47 -17.37 -15.92
N ARG A 399 -5.69 -16.31 -15.61
CA ARG A 399 -5.81 -15.52 -14.39
C ARG A 399 -6.64 -14.25 -14.54
N SER A 400 -7.09 -13.92 -15.75
CA SER A 400 -7.95 -12.76 -15.99
C SER A 400 -9.41 -13.09 -15.68
N PRO A 401 -10.04 -12.40 -14.70
CA PRO A 401 -11.45 -12.64 -14.34
C PRO A 401 -12.40 -12.55 -15.52
N ILE A 402 -12.13 -11.69 -16.50
CA ILE A 402 -12.98 -11.53 -17.69
C ILE A 402 -13.13 -12.82 -18.49
N HIS A 403 -12.09 -13.67 -18.54
CA HIS A 403 -12.15 -14.95 -19.24
C HIS A 403 -12.78 -16.06 -18.39
N ALA A 404 -13.03 -15.80 -17.10
CA ALA A 404 -13.69 -16.70 -16.17
C ALA A 404 -15.06 -16.14 -15.70
N ALA A 405 -15.58 -15.10 -16.35
CA ALA A 405 -16.84 -14.44 -15.96
C ALA A 405 -18.03 -15.42 -15.92
N GLU A 406 -17.99 -16.50 -16.72
CA GLU A 406 -18.98 -17.57 -16.66
C GLU A 406 -18.99 -18.36 -15.34
N ARG A 407 -17.94 -18.24 -14.51
CA ARG A 407 -17.88 -18.88 -13.18
C ARG A 407 -18.46 -18.01 -12.07
N LEU A 408 -18.63 -16.70 -12.30
CA LEU A 408 -19.25 -15.81 -11.32
C LEU A 408 -20.65 -16.31 -10.97
N SER A 409 -20.97 -16.34 -9.69
CA SER A 409 -22.24 -16.88 -9.16
C SER A 409 -22.89 -16.00 -8.10
N CYS A 410 -22.32 -14.84 -7.82
CA CYS A 410 -22.84 -13.90 -6.81
C CYS A 410 -23.00 -12.49 -7.38
N PRO A 411 -23.81 -11.64 -6.73
CA PRO A 411 -23.99 -10.23 -7.04
C PRO A 411 -22.68 -9.44 -7.02
N VAL A 412 -22.49 -8.50 -7.96
CA VAL A 412 -21.32 -7.60 -8.00
C VAL A 412 -21.74 -6.17 -8.29
N ILE A 413 -21.17 -5.23 -7.54
CA ILE A 413 -21.25 -3.80 -7.85
C ILE A 413 -19.91 -3.28 -8.35
N PHE A 414 -19.94 -2.45 -9.40
CA PHE A 414 -18.76 -1.85 -10.01
C PHE A 414 -18.80 -0.33 -9.88
N PHE A 415 -17.64 0.26 -9.57
CA PHE A 415 -17.43 1.70 -9.52
C PHE A 415 -16.26 2.08 -10.40
N GLN A 416 -16.44 3.07 -11.31
CA GLN A 416 -15.44 3.41 -12.30
C GLN A 416 -15.38 4.92 -12.56
N GLY A 417 -14.17 5.49 -12.55
CA GLY A 417 -13.91 6.83 -13.05
C GLY A 417 -13.82 6.82 -14.59
N LEU A 418 -14.54 7.73 -15.27
CA LEU A 418 -14.54 7.76 -16.73
C LEU A 418 -13.24 8.31 -17.34
N GLU A 419 -12.44 9.02 -16.55
CA GLU A 419 -11.13 9.55 -16.97
C GLU A 419 -9.95 8.70 -16.48
N ASP A 420 -10.22 7.47 -16.02
CA ASP A 420 -9.19 6.54 -15.55
C ASP A 420 -8.33 6.05 -16.73
N ARG A 421 -7.03 6.42 -16.69
CA ARG A 421 -6.02 6.02 -17.68
C ARG A 421 -5.11 4.89 -17.19
N VAL A 422 -5.22 4.48 -15.93
CA VAL A 422 -4.47 3.36 -15.34
C VAL A 422 -5.22 2.05 -15.57
N VAL A 423 -6.52 2.05 -15.20
CA VAL A 423 -7.46 0.94 -15.50
C VAL A 423 -8.64 1.54 -16.26
N PRO A 424 -8.62 1.50 -17.60
CA PRO A 424 -9.67 2.13 -18.42
C PRO A 424 -11.06 1.54 -18.17
N PRO A 425 -12.15 2.34 -18.35
CA PRO A 425 -13.53 1.93 -18.08
C PRO A 425 -13.98 0.65 -18.78
N ASN A 426 -13.42 0.34 -19.94
CA ASN A 426 -13.74 -0.87 -20.69
C ASN A 426 -13.46 -2.17 -19.92
N GLN A 427 -12.59 -2.13 -18.91
CA GLN A 427 -12.30 -3.26 -18.03
C GLN A 427 -13.53 -3.62 -17.17
N ALA A 428 -14.16 -2.62 -16.55
CA ALA A 428 -15.39 -2.79 -15.78
C ALA A 428 -16.58 -3.12 -16.69
N GLU A 429 -16.75 -2.40 -17.80
CA GLU A 429 -17.87 -2.57 -18.74
C GLU A 429 -17.97 -3.99 -19.29
N LYS A 430 -16.86 -4.60 -19.68
CA LYS A 430 -16.82 -5.99 -20.16
C LYS A 430 -17.30 -6.97 -19.09
N MET A 431 -16.94 -6.77 -17.82
CA MET A 431 -17.40 -7.60 -16.71
C MET A 431 -18.89 -7.44 -16.45
N VAL A 432 -19.38 -6.19 -16.45
CA VAL A 432 -20.81 -5.88 -16.32
C VAL A 432 -21.62 -6.58 -17.42
N GLN A 433 -21.21 -6.45 -18.68
CA GLN A 433 -21.87 -7.12 -19.81
C GLN A 433 -21.86 -8.66 -19.67
N ALA A 434 -20.80 -9.23 -19.12
CA ALA A 434 -20.74 -10.68 -18.89
C ALA A 434 -21.74 -11.13 -17.81
N LEU A 435 -21.87 -10.36 -16.72
CA LEU A 435 -22.86 -10.62 -15.66
C LEU A 435 -24.30 -10.42 -16.16
N GLN A 436 -24.57 -9.38 -16.96
CA GLN A 436 -25.87 -9.13 -17.58
C GLN A 436 -26.31 -10.30 -18.49
N ARG A 437 -25.40 -10.83 -19.32
CA ARG A 437 -25.67 -12.02 -20.15
C ARG A 437 -26.07 -13.24 -19.32
N LYS A 438 -25.49 -13.39 -18.13
CA LYS A 438 -25.83 -14.45 -17.19
C LYS A 438 -27.09 -14.16 -16.36
N LYS A 439 -27.63 -12.97 -16.43
CA LYS A 439 -28.70 -12.49 -15.54
C LYS A 439 -28.36 -12.61 -14.07
N LEU A 440 -27.10 -12.34 -13.73
CA LEU A 440 -26.66 -12.23 -12.33
C LEU A 440 -26.87 -10.80 -11.83
N PRO A 441 -27.21 -10.61 -10.56
CA PRO A 441 -27.39 -9.28 -10.01
C PRO A 441 -26.13 -8.44 -10.17
N VAL A 442 -26.26 -7.30 -10.86
CA VAL A 442 -25.16 -6.39 -11.15
C VAL A 442 -25.59 -4.94 -11.03
N ALA A 443 -24.74 -4.11 -10.46
CA ALA A 443 -24.84 -2.66 -10.47
C ALA A 443 -23.55 -2.05 -11.04
N TYR A 444 -23.69 -0.96 -11.80
CA TYR A 444 -22.56 -0.23 -12.36
C TYR A 444 -22.77 1.27 -12.20
N LEU A 445 -21.84 1.91 -11.51
CA LEU A 445 -21.81 3.36 -11.33
C LEU A 445 -20.51 3.90 -11.93
N SER A 446 -20.65 4.81 -12.89
CA SER A 446 -19.54 5.50 -13.52
C SER A 446 -19.58 6.99 -13.17
N PHE A 447 -18.40 7.60 -13.00
CA PHE A 447 -18.28 8.97 -12.51
C PHE A 447 -17.46 9.83 -13.49
N PRO A 448 -18.11 10.80 -14.17
CA PRO A 448 -17.41 11.81 -14.96
C PRO A 448 -16.48 12.66 -14.07
N GLY A 449 -15.30 13.04 -14.59
CA GLY A 449 -14.32 13.85 -13.86
C GLY A 449 -13.52 13.10 -12.80
N GLU A 450 -13.77 11.80 -12.59
CA GLU A 450 -12.96 10.94 -11.74
C GLU A 450 -11.99 10.10 -12.55
N GLN A 451 -10.82 9.89 -11.97
CA GLN A 451 -9.70 9.16 -12.55
C GLN A 451 -9.50 7.82 -11.84
N HIS A 452 -8.24 7.35 -11.77
CA HIS A 452 -7.88 6.17 -10.99
C HIS A 452 -7.93 6.50 -9.49
N GLY A 453 -9.02 6.12 -8.83
CA GLY A 453 -9.38 6.53 -7.46
C GLY A 453 -10.28 7.78 -7.44
N PHE A 454 -11.23 7.77 -6.51
CA PHE A 454 -12.22 8.84 -6.37
C PHE A 454 -11.71 9.94 -5.43
N ARG A 455 -11.89 11.20 -5.82
CA ARG A 455 -11.37 12.37 -5.10
C ARG A 455 -12.42 13.39 -4.73
N GLN A 456 -13.53 13.43 -5.50
CA GLN A 456 -14.64 14.35 -5.23
C GLN A 456 -15.46 13.81 -4.05
N ALA A 457 -15.81 14.68 -3.11
CA ALA A 457 -16.51 14.30 -1.89
C ALA A 457 -17.88 13.66 -2.17
N GLU A 458 -18.60 14.19 -3.15
CA GLU A 458 -19.89 13.67 -3.60
C GLU A 458 -19.76 12.27 -4.17
N THR A 459 -18.73 12.02 -4.98
CA THR A 459 -18.43 10.69 -5.52
C THR A 459 -18.10 9.70 -4.41
N ILE A 460 -17.22 10.06 -3.48
CA ILE A 460 -16.85 9.20 -2.35
C ILE A 460 -18.07 8.84 -1.51
N LYS A 461 -18.91 9.84 -1.20
CA LYS A 461 -20.16 9.62 -0.47
C LYS A 461 -21.10 8.70 -1.24
N ARG A 462 -21.33 8.98 -2.54
CA ARG A 462 -22.22 8.17 -3.39
C ARG A 462 -21.74 6.72 -3.50
N VAL A 463 -20.44 6.49 -3.61
CA VAL A 463 -19.83 5.15 -3.63
C VAL A 463 -20.12 4.38 -2.35
N LEU A 464 -19.90 5.00 -1.18
CA LEU A 464 -20.14 4.36 0.12
C LEU A 464 -21.64 4.04 0.31
N ASP A 465 -22.51 4.99 0.03
CA ASP A 465 -23.97 4.81 0.16
C ASP A 465 -24.50 3.76 -0.82
N ALA A 466 -24.03 3.77 -2.08
CA ALA A 466 -24.41 2.81 -3.11
C ALA A 466 -23.97 1.38 -2.75
N GLU A 467 -22.77 1.22 -2.24
CA GLU A 467 -22.25 -0.07 -1.81
C GLU A 467 -22.98 -0.58 -0.56
N LEU A 468 -23.32 0.28 0.40
CA LEU A 468 -24.15 -0.06 1.55
C LEU A 468 -25.55 -0.53 1.12
N TYR A 469 -26.20 0.23 0.22
CA TYR A 469 -27.50 -0.15 -0.34
C TYR A 469 -27.42 -1.52 -1.03
N PHE A 470 -26.40 -1.74 -1.84
CA PHE A 470 -26.17 -3.00 -2.52
C PHE A 470 -26.05 -4.18 -1.53
N TYR A 471 -25.22 -4.04 -0.49
CA TYR A 471 -25.10 -5.10 0.54
C TYR A 471 -26.38 -5.30 1.33
N ALA A 472 -27.12 -4.23 1.62
CA ALA A 472 -28.42 -4.35 2.30
C ALA A 472 -29.40 -5.19 1.49
N ARG A 473 -29.44 -4.98 0.18
CA ARG A 473 -30.32 -5.75 -0.74
C ARG A 473 -29.86 -7.19 -0.91
N VAL A 474 -28.56 -7.44 -0.98
CA VAL A 474 -27.99 -8.79 -1.18
C VAL A 474 -28.06 -9.63 0.10
N PHE A 475 -27.84 -9.03 1.26
CA PHE A 475 -27.80 -9.71 2.56
C PHE A 475 -29.11 -9.63 3.34
N ASP A 476 -30.12 -9.02 2.77
CA ASP A 476 -31.47 -8.88 3.33
C ASP A 476 -31.45 -8.27 4.74
N PHE A 477 -30.97 -7.00 4.83
CA PHE A 477 -31.08 -6.20 6.05
C PHE A 477 -31.60 -4.80 5.76
N GLU A 478 -32.30 -4.21 6.74
CA GLU A 478 -32.82 -2.86 6.65
C GLU A 478 -31.76 -1.82 6.94
N LEU A 479 -31.82 -0.69 6.22
CA LEU A 479 -30.94 0.45 6.43
C LEU A 479 -31.54 1.39 7.47
N ALA A 480 -30.75 1.80 8.47
CA ALA A 480 -31.16 2.81 9.43
C ALA A 480 -31.19 4.23 8.81
N ASP A 481 -30.23 4.51 7.93
CA ASP A 481 -30.11 5.79 7.23
C ASP A 481 -30.80 5.73 5.86
N PRO A 482 -31.50 6.79 5.44
CA PRO A 482 -31.96 6.89 4.07
C PRO A 482 -30.77 7.10 3.14
N VAL A 483 -30.54 6.15 2.24
CA VAL A 483 -29.53 6.25 1.18
C VAL A 483 -30.21 6.25 -0.17
N GLU A 484 -29.62 6.93 -1.15
CA GLU A 484 -30.13 6.94 -2.51
C GLU A 484 -30.05 5.54 -3.12
N PRO A 485 -31.14 4.95 -3.58
CA PRO A 485 -31.14 3.63 -4.19
C PRO A 485 -30.22 3.52 -5.39
N VAL A 486 -29.75 2.29 -5.64
CA VAL A 486 -28.99 1.92 -6.83
C VAL A 486 -29.82 0.93 -7.65
N ALA A 487 -29.85 1.12 -8.96
CA ALA A 487 -30.41 0.12 -9.85
C ALA A 487 -29.51 -1.12 -9.83
N ILE A 488 -30.04 -2.24 -9.35
CA ILE A 488 -29.39 -3.54 -9.37
C ILE A 488 -30.17 -4.39 -10.37
N GLU A 489 -29.57 -4.62 -11.53
CA GLU A 489 -30.21 -5.44 -12.53
C GLU A 489 -30.26 -6.91 -12.06
N TYR A 490 -31.34 -7.60 -12.33
CA TYR A 490 -31.56 -9.04 -12.03
C TYR A 490 -31.54 -9.44 -10.53
N LEU A 491 -31.79 -8.48 -9.60
CA LEU A 491 -31.96 -8.76 -8.18
C LEU A 491 -33.44 -8.90 -7.83
#